data_5501e81ec850eb080f17f12c5bdf39cf
#
_entry.id   5501e81ec850eb080f17f12c5bdf39cf
#
_cell.length_a   1.000
_cell.length_b   1.000
_cell.length_c   1.000
_cell.angle_alpha   90.00
_cell.angle_beta   90.00
_cell.angle_gamma   90.00
#
_symmetry.space_group_name_H-M   'P 1'
#
loop_
_entity.id
_entity.type
_entity.pdbx_description
1 polymer ?
#
loop_
_entity_poly.entity_id
_entity_poly.type
_entity_poly.pdbx_seq_one_letter_code
_entity_poly.pdbx_strand_id
1 'polypeptide(L)'
;MKTDLTNFGMKGLLLGSLLWAQSVGIGTSTPNASARLEVSSTNQGVLIPRVSLTSVTDAATIPNPATSLLVYNTNANLPWGVGYYYNAGTPAAPRWVSLNVGEVTLWYHRSGTGFVTSNNMTWQILPGLSQTITVPTGFVADVEIWAQAGIAIAGGTSTDWAVVDVAVFRDGNWFTLGGYNRGKLNNRDGNLTDMYPLVIIARDANVSAGTYTYDVRGRRNNGSFGVVISGDCAQVVNCGELKLAVRYRRL
;
A
#
# COMPACT_ATOMS: atom_id res chain seq x y z
N MET A 1 49.57 39.19 -81.84
CA MET A 1 49.25 39.66 -80.50
C MET A 1 48.36 38.61 -79.92
N LYS A 2 48.86 37.63 -79.14
CA LYS A 2 48.12 36.57 -78.46
C LYS A 2 47.97 36.94 -77.01
N THR A 3 46.73 37.06 -76.59
CA THR A 3 46.39 37.25 -75.17
C THR A 3 45.98 35.91 -74.60
N ASP A 4 46.80 35.37 -73.72
CA ASP A 4 46.51 34.16 -72.95
C ASP A 4 45.55 34.56 -71.83
N LEU A 5 44.35 33.97 -71.84
CA LEU A 5 43.41 34.00 -70.72
C LEU A 5 43.75 32.83 -69.79
N THR A 6 44.45 33.15 -68.72
CA THR A 6 44.73 32.20 -67.65
C THR A 6 43.46 31.86 -66.91
N ASN A 7 43.16 30.60 -66.94
CA ASN A 7 42.02 29.93 -66.31
C ASN A 7 42.20 29.96 -64.79
N PHE A 8 41.39 30.80 -64.10
CA PHE A 8 41.33 30.84 -62.62
C PHE A 8 40.42 29.75 -62.16
N GLY A 9 40.96 28.55 -61.95
CA GLY A 9 40.25 27.44 -61.39
C GLY A 9 39.90 27.69 -59.92
N MET A 10 38.70 28.08 -59.66
CA MET A 10 38.14 28.18 -58.33
C MET A 10 37.85 26.77 -57.83
N LYS A 11 38.84 26.18 -57.11
CA LYS A 11 38.64 24.95 -56.33
C LYS A 11 37.71 25.29 -55.14
N GLY A 12 36.44 25.14 -55.34
CA GLY A 12 35.46 25.15 -54.26
C GLY A 12 35.76 24.00 -53.30
N LEU A 13 36.38 24.26 -52.20
CA LEU A 13 36.56 23.33 -51.10
C LEU A 13 35.16 23.15 -50.43
N LEU A 14 34.40 22.13 -50.87
CA LEU A 14 33.25 21.66 -50.17
C LEU A 14 33.73 21.02 -48.84
N LEU A 15 33.88 21.83 -47.81
CA LEU A 15 33.88 21.31 -46.44
C LEU A 15 32.48 20.81 -46.16
N GLY A 16 32.20 19.56 -46.50
CA GLY A 16 31.10 18.83 -45.94
C GLY A 16 31.29 18.72 -44.46
N SER A 17 30.71 19.66 -43.72
CA SER A 17 30.59 19.52 -42.25
C SER A 17 29.75 18.28 -41.99
N LEU A 18 30.42 17.18 -41.65
CA LEU A 18 29.78 16.02 -41.04
C LEU A 18 29.20 16.52 -39.71
N LEU A 19 27.94 16.99 -39.77
CA LEU A 19 27.17 17.29 -38.60
C LEU A 19 26.80 15.94 -37.93
N TRP A 20 27.71 15.43 -37.15
CA TRP A 20 27.40 14.39 -36.20
C TRP A 20 26.61 15.06 -35.09
N ALA A 21 25.28 15.06 -35.21
CA ALA A 21 24.43 15.47 -34.11
C ALA A 21 24.63 14.47 -32.98
N GLN A 22 25.57 14.78 -32.11
CA GLN A 22 25.94 13.87 -30.99
C GLN A 22 24.95 13.94 -29.85
N SER A 23 24.27 15.06 -29.69
CA SER A 23 23.24 15.28 -28.67
C SER A 23 22.29 16.41 -29.08
N VAL A 24 21.08 16.37 -28.52
CA VAL A 24 20.06 17.42 -28.69
C VAL A 24 19.94 18.19 -27.40
N GLY A 25 20.18 19.51 -27.44
CA GLY A 25 19.93 20.43 -26.33
C GLY A 25 18.70 21.28 -26.61
N ILE A 26 17.78 21.34 -25.65
CA ILE A 26 16.68 22.30 -25.64
C ILE A 26 16.90 23.24 -24.44
N GLY A 27 17.06 24.53 -24.70
CA GLY A 27 17.37 25.52 -23.65
C GLY A 27 18.84 25.51 -23.20
N THR A 28 19.71 24.73 -23.85
CA THR A 28 21.15 24.72 -23.64
C THR A 28 21.89 24.58 -24.98
N SER A 29 23.02 25.29 -25.15
CA SER A 29 23.91 25.17 -26.31
C SER A 29 25.04 24.16 -26.07
N THR A 30 25.22 23.70 -24.83
CA THR A 30 26.28 22.79 -24.39
C THR A 30 25.68 21.60 -23.64
N PRO A 31 24.96 20.67 -24.34
CA PRO A 31 24.39 19.48 -23.70
C PRO A 31 25.49 18.65 -23.04
N ASN A 32 25.19 18.05 -21.90
CA ASN A 32 26.08 17.14 -21.19
C ASN A 32 26.54 16.00 -22.11
N ALA A 33 27.79 15.68 -22.13
CA ALA A 33 28.39 14.68 -23.02
C ALA A 33 27.79 13.26 -22.84
N SER A 34 27.21 12.97 -21.68
CA SER A 34 26.52 11.70 -21.40
C SER A 34 25.04 11.69 -21.82
N ALA A 35 24.48 12.85 -22.25
CA ALA A 35 23.08 12.97 -22.63
C ALA A 35 22.92 13.00 -24.14
N ARG A 36 21.97 12.21 -24.68
CA ARG A 36 21.52 12.32 -26.06
C ARG A 36 20.45 13.39 -26.25
N LEU A 37 19.68 13.65 -25.19
CA LEU A 37 18.71 14.75 -25.08
C LEU A 37 18.90 15.40 -23.74
N GLU A 38 19.14 16.71 -23.72
CA GLU A 38 19.10 17.54 -22.50
C GLU A 38 18.07 18.64 -22.70
N VAL A 39 17.19 18.79 -21.70
CA VAL A 39 16.21 19.89 -21.63
C VAL A 39 16.53 20.70 -20.38
N SER A 40 16.96 21.95 -20.58
CA SER A 40 17.34 22.88 -19.51
C SER A 40 16.37 24.05 -19.47
N SER A 41 15.76 24.29 -18.30
CA SER A 41 14.89 25.46 -18.07
C SER A 41 14.81 25.73 -16.58
N THR A 42 14.58 27.01 -16.23
CA THR A 42 14.36 27.45 -14.85
C THR A 42 12.89 27.49 -14.45
N ASN A 43 11.97 27.41 -15.42
CA ASN A 43 10.52 27.60 -15.20
C ASN A 43 9.62 26.77 -16.12
N GLN A 44 10.18 25.83 -16.89
CA GLN A 44 9.46 24.92 -17.78
C GLN A 44 9.92 23.48 -17.57
N GLY A 45 9.02 22.53 -17.81
CA GLY A 45 9.30 21.09 -17.71
C GLY A 45 9.03 20.35 -19.02
N VAL A 46 9.14 19.04 -18.98
CA VAL A 46 8.85 18.16 -20.11
C VAL A 46 7.48 17.49 -19.89
N LEU A 47 6.57 17.66 -20.84
CA LEU A 47 5.33 16.89 -20.88
C LEU A 47 5.57 15.58 -21.64
N ILE A 48 5.57 14.48 -20.89
CA ILE A 48 5.62 13.11 -21.45
C ILE A 48 4.25 12.77 -22.03
N PRO A 49 4.16 11.96 -23.11
CA PRO A 49 2.89 11.52 -23.69
C PRO A 49 1.94 10.97 -22.62
N ARG A 50 0.70 11.47 -22.66
CA ARG A 50 -0.35 11.09 -21.70
C ARG A 50 -1.24 10.05 -22.34
N VAL A 51 -1.39 8.90 -21.67
CA VAL A 51 -2.16 7.74 -22.15
C VAL A 51 -3.04 7.20 -21.04
N SER A 52 -4.13 6.55 -21.40
CA SER A 52 -5.00 5.86 -20.45
C SER A 52 -4.76 4.35 -20.57
N LEU A 53 -3.79 3.85 -19.82
CA LEU A 53 -3.52 2.41 -19.77
C LEU A 53 -4.70 1.67 -19.15
N THR A 54 -5.10 0.54 -19.74
CA THR A 54 -6.24 -0.26 -19.29
C THR A 54 -5.84 -1.27 -18.20
N SER A 55 -4.58 -1.70 -18.20
CA SER A 55 -4.01 -2.64 -17.22
C SER A 55 -2.51 -2.49 -17.14
N VAL A 56 -1.90 -3.15 -16.16
CA VAL A 56 -0.41 -3.22 -16.04
C VAL A 56 0.24 -4.07 -17.14
N THR A 57 -0.54 -4.81 -17.92
CA THR A 57 -0.08 -5.60 -19.08
C THR A 57 -0.66 -5.10 -20.39
N ASP A 58 -1.16 -3.86 -20.42
CA ASP A 58 -1.81 -3.27 -21.58
C ASP A 58 -0.86 -3.23 -22.79
N ALA A 59 -1.26 -3.92 -23.86
CA ALA A 59 -0.59 -3.93 -25.15
C ALA A 59 -1.42 -3.28 -26.26
N ALA A 60 -2.63 -2.79 -25.94
CA ALA A 60 -3.56 -2.21 -26.91
C ALA A 60 -3.42 -0.69 -27.00
N THR A 61 -3.30 0.00 -25.86
CA THR A 61 -3.16 1.46 -25.81
C THR A 61 -1.89 1.91 -26.55
N ILE A 62 -0.80 1.19 -26.37
CA ILE A 62 0.45 1.40 -27.12
C ILE A 62 0.87 0.04 -27.70
N PRO A 63 0.67 -0.22 -28.99
CA PRO A 63 1.07 -1.47 -29.60
C PRO A 63 2.59 -1.66 -29.59
N ASN A 64 3.04 -2.84 -29.18
CA ASN A 64 4.46 -3.21 -29.10
C ASN A 64 5.31 -2.17 -28.35
N PRO A 65 4.97 -1.77 -27.14
CA PRO A 65 5.66 -0.70 -26.42
C PRO A 65 7.11 -1.12 -26.14
N ALA A 66 8.06 -0.31 -26.54
CA ALA A 66 9.48 -0.58 -26.29
C ALA A 66 9.77 -0.79 -24.81
N THR A 67 10.71 -1.65 -24.47
CA THR A 67 11.23 -1.76 -23.11
C THR A 67 11.76 -0.40 -22.66
N SER A 68 11.46 0.02 -21.42
CA SER A 68 11.79 1.34 -20.84
C SER A 68 11.01 2.52 -21.45
N LEU A 69 10.02 2.31 -22.31
CA LEU A 69 9.18 3.39 -22.82
C LEU A 69 8.47 4.09 -21.66
N LEU A 70 8.65 5.41 -21.54
CA LEU A 70 8.08 6.25 -20.50
C LEU A 70 6.78 6.92 -20.97
N VAL A 71 5.74 6.87 -20.15
CA VAL A 71 4.45 7.52 -20.38
C VAL A 71 3.90 8.11 -19.09
N TYR A 72 2.95 9.05 -19.21
CA TYR A 72 2.11 9.50 -18.09
C TYR A 72 0.74 8.84 -18.21
N ASN A 73 0.43 7.90 -17.31
CA ASN A 73 -0.87 7.24 -17.24
C ASN A 73 -1.93 8.14 -16.60
N THR A 74 -3.08 8.26 -17.27
CA THR A 74 -4.24 9.05 -16.79
C THR A 74 -5.35 8.22 -16.16
N ASN A 75 -5.27 6.87 -16.21
CA ASN A 75 -6.26 5.99 -15.62
C ASN A 75 -6.02 5.83 -14.11
N ALA A 76 -6.97 6.30 -13.30
CA ALA A 76 -6.91 6.19 -11.84
C ALA A 76 -7.14 4.76 -11.31
N ASN A 77 -7.66 3.85 -12.15
CA ASN A 77 -7.99 2.48 -11.74
C ASN A 77 -6.81 1.50 -11.81
N LEU A 78 -5.63 1.92 -12.27
CA LEU A 78 -4.44 1.12 -12.17
C LEU A 78 -3.99 1.03 -10.69
N PRO A 79 -3.22 -0.01 -10.31
CA PRO A 79 -2.79 -0.20 -8.91
C PRO A 79 -2.09 1.01 -8.27
N TRP A 80 -1.43 1.85 -9.07
CA TRP A 80 -0.78 3.11 -8.61
C TRP A 80 -1.46 4.36 -9.14
N GLY A 81 -2.67 4.23 -9.69
CA GLY A 81 -3.46 5.36 -10.16
C GLY A 81 -2.79 6.15 -11.29
N VAL A 82 -3.02 7.45 -11.28
CA VAL A 82 -2.46 8.41 -12.24
C VAL A 82 -0.99 8.68 -11.91
N GLY A 83 -0.12 8.73 -12.93
CA GLY A 83 1.29 9.02 -12.73
C GLY A 83 2.20 8.56 -13.86
N TYR A 84 3.50 8.68 -13.66
CA TYR A 84 4.51 8.22 -14.62
C TYR A 84 4.67 6.71 -14.56
N TYR A 85 4.64 6.07 -15.74
CA TYR A 85 4.85 4.63 -15.91
C TYR A 85 5.88 4.37 -17.00
N TYR A 86 6.60 3.27 -16.86
CA TYR A 86 7.46 2.77 -17.93
C TYR A 86 7.19 1.29 -18.20
N ASN A 87 7.45 0.84 -19.42
CA ASN A 87 7.37 -0.58 -19.75
C ASN A 87 8.61 -1.31 -19.22
N ALA A 88 8.49 -2.07 -18.15
CA ALA A 88 9.54 -2.94 -17.60
C ALA A 88 9.55 -4.34 -18.24
N GLY A 89 8.58 -4.62 -19.11
CA GLY A 89 8.50 -5.85 -19.88
C GLY A 89 9.15 -5.74 -21.26
N THR A 90 8.81 -6.68 -22.13
CA THR A 90 9.20 -6.66 -23.55
C THR A 90 8.06 -6.09 -24.42
N PRO A 91 8.31 -5.72 -25.69
CA PRO A 91 7.24 -5.30 -26.60
C PRO A 91 6.12 -6.33 -26.76
N ALA A 92 6.45 -7.63 -26.77
CA ALA A 92 5.48 -8.71 -26.91
C ALA A 92 4.77 -9.07 -25.58
N ALA A 93 5.37 -8.74 -24.45
CA ALA A 93 4.82 -8.97 -23.11
C ALA A 93 5.06 -7.72 -22.23
N PRO A 94 4.30 -6.63 -22.45
CA PRO A 94 4.50 -5.40 -21.72
C PRO A 94 4.13 -5.56 -20.24
N ARG A 95 4.87 -4.82 -19.42
CA ARG A 95 4.62 -4.72 -17.97
C ARG A 95 4.82 -3.27 -17.54
N TRP A 96 3.72 -2.56 -17.46
CA TRP A 96 3.72 -1.15 -17.05
C TRP A 96 3.90 -0.99 -15.56
N VAL A 97 4.84 -0.15 -15.21
CA VAL A 97 5.39 0.02 -13.90
C VAL A 97 5.43 1.49 -13.57
N SER A 98 4.82 1.89 -12.46
CA SER A 98 4.91 3.26 -11.98
C SER A 98 6.35 3.63 -11.59
N LEU A 99 6.77 4.83 -11.93
CA LEU A 99 8.00 5.44 -11.39
C LEU A 99 7.84 5.91 -9.94
N ASN A 100 6.63 5.91 -9.43
CA ASN A 100 6.41 6.16 -8.01
C ASN A 100 6.92 4.94 -7.22
N VAL A 101 8.22 4.94 -6.97
CA VAL A 101 8.98 3.87 -6.29
C VAL A 101 8.90 3.95 -4.77
N GLY A 102 7.97 4.75 -4.23
CA GLY A 102 7.72 4.76 -2.78
C GLY A 102 6.99 3.50 -2.35
N GLU A 103 7.37 2.94 -1.20
CA GLU A 103 6.48 2.06 -0.45
C GLU A 103 5.18 2.84 -0.19
N VAL A 104 4.05 2.30 -0.64
CA VAL A 104 2.76 2.90 -0.30
C VAL A 104 2.29 2.27 0.99
N THR A 105 2.15 3.08 2.03
CA THR A 105 1.50 2.66 3.27
C THR A 105 0.07 3.18 3.29
N LEU A 106 -0.89 2.28 3.30
CA LEU A 106 -2.30 2.61 3.52
C LEU A 106 -2.65 2.36 4.98
N TRP A 107 -3.36 3.31 5.57
CA TRP A 107 -3.83 3.23 6.93
C TRP A 107 -5.33 2.93 6.95
N TYR A 108 -5.71 1.91 7.68
CA TYR A 108 -7.09 1.57 7.95
C TYR A 108 -7.35 1.71 9.44
N HIS A 109 -8.49 2.29 9.77
CA HIS A 109 -8.95 2.42 11.16
C HIS A 109 -10.41 1.98 11.23
N ARG A 110 -10.70 1.08 12.17
CA ARG A 110 -12.05 0.65 12.51
C ARG A 110 -12.29 0.85 14.00
N SER A 111 -13.37 1.52 14.32
CA SER A 111 -13.90 1.60 15.68
C SER A 111 -14.99 0.56 15.84
N GLY A 112 -15.04 -0.07 17.00
CA GLY A 112 -16.09 -1.02 17.31
C GLY A 112 -17.45 -0.31 17.44
N THR A 113 -18.49 -1.04 17.10
CA THR A 113 -19.87 -0.55 17.08
C THR A 113 -20.79 -1.27 18.07
N GLY A 114 -20.25 -2.13 18.92
CA GLY A 114 -21.01 -2.90 19.89
C GLY A 114 -20.12 -3.80 20.76
N PHE A 115 -20.77 -4.64 21.51
CA PHE A 115 -20.11 -5.60 22.41
C PHE A 115 -20.65 -7.02 22.16
N VAL A 116 -19.91 -8.02 22.64
CA VAL A 116 -20.36 -9.41 22.72
C VAL A 116 -20.36 -9.86 24.18
N THR A 117 -21.33 -10.68 24.54
CA THR A 117 -21.36 -11.37 25.83
C THR A 117 -20.94 -12.82 25.62
N SER A 118 -19.92 -13.28 26.29
CA SER A 118 -19.40 -14.63 26.13
C SER A 118 -19.51 -15.41 27.44
N ASN A 119 -20.17 -16.56 27.37
CA ASN A 119 -20.30 -17.51 28.48
C ASN A 119 -19.51 -18.81 28.22
N ASN A 120 -18.84 -18.91 27.08
CA ASN A 120 -18.19 -20.13 26.61
C ASN A 120 -16.86 -19.82 25.90
N MET A 121 -16.16 -20.85 25.49
CA MET A 121 -14.86 -20.76 24.80
C MET A 121 -14.97 -20.45 23.29
N THR A 122 -16.16 -20.14 22.78
CA THR A 122 -16.35 -19.87 21.35
C THR A 122 -15.89 -18.45 21.03
N TRP A 123 -15.06 -18.31 20.00
CA TRP A 123 -14.65 -17.03 19.48
C TRP A 123 -15.81 -16.28 18.81
N GLN A 124 -16.02 -15.05 19.20
CA GLN A 124 -17.04 -14.17 18.63
C GLN A 124 -16.37 -12.92 18.02
N ILE A 125 -16.79 -12.56 16.81
CA ILE A 125 -16.31 -11.33 16.16
C ILE A 125 -16.82 -10.12 16.93
N LEU A 126 -15.92 -9.19 17.26
CA LEU A 126 -16.32 -7.93 17.88
C LEU A 126 -16.93 -7.01 16.82
N PRO A 127 -18.18 -6.54 17.04
CA PRO A 127 -18.88 -5.73 16.05
C PRO A 127 -18.08 -4.49 15.63
N GLY A 128 -18.01 -4.23 14.33
CA GLY A 128 -17.26 -3.10 13.75
C GLY A 128 -15.76 -3.31 13.60
N LEU A 129 -15.16 -4.32 14.22
CA LEU A 129 -13.71 -4.57 14.19
C LEU A 129 -13.32 -5.58 13.13
N SER A 130 -13.65 -5.28 11.87
CA SER A 130 -13.27 -6.07 10.69
C SER A 130 -12.82 -5.16 9.57
N GLN A 131 -11.72 -5.50 8.90
CA GLN A 131 -11.17 -4.76 7.77
C GLN A 131 -10.68 -5.72 6.70
N THR A 132 -11.19 -5.54 5.48
CA THR A 132 -10.69 -6.23 4.29
C THR A 132 -9.67 -5.35 3.57
N ILE A 133 -8.57 -5.96 3.16
CA ILE A 133 -7.52 -5.34 2.34
C ILE A 133 -7.33 -6.17 1.07
N THR A 134 -6.84 -5.54 0.01
CA THR A 134 -6.45 -6.24 -1.22
C THR A 134 -4.99 -5.94 -1.53
N VAL A 135 -4.18 -6.98 -1.67
CA VAL A 135 -2.80 -6.89 -2.15
C VAL A 135 -2.81 -7.14 -3.65
N PRO A 136 -2.45 -6.16 -4.48
CA PRO A 136 -2.50 -6.29 -5.94
C PRO A 136 -1.47 -7.31 -6.46
N THR A 137 -1.74 -7.88 -7.62
CA THR A 137 -0.78 -8.75 -8.33
C THR A 137 0.53 -8.01 -8.61
N GLY A 138 1.65 -8.65 -8.34
CA GLY A 138 2.99 -8.04 -8.47
C GLY A 138 3.47 -7.33 -7.21
N PHE A 139 2.71 -7.43 -6.11
CA PHE A 139 3.08 -6.89 -4.80
C PHE A 139 3.08 -7.96 -3.72
N VAL A 140 3.83 -7.65 -2.67
CA VAL A 140 3.64 -8.19 -1.33
C VAL A 140 3.32 -7.05 -0.38
N ALA A 141 2.62 -7.35 0.69
CA ALA A 141 2.35 -6.38 1.74
C ALA A 141 2.93 -6.84 3.08
N ASP A 142 3.38 -5.88 3.88
CA ASP A 142 3.56 -6.05 5.31
C ASP A 142 2.39 -5.35 6.01
N VAL A 143 1.67 -6.07 6.85
CA VAL A 143 0.53 -5.55 7.59
C VAL A 143 0.91 -5.46 9.07
N GLU A 144 1.05 -4.24 9.56
CA GLU A 144 1.18 -3.99 10.99
C GLU A 144 -0.20 -3.82 11.59
N ILE A 145 -0.46 -4.49 12.70
CA ILE A 145 -1.77 -4.64 13.30
C ILE A 145 -1.73 -4.12 14.73
N TRP A 146 -2.59 -3.16 15.03
CA TRP A 146 -2.88 -2.71 16.38
C TRP A 146 -4.36 -2.93 16.64
N ALA A 147 -4.67 -3.77 17.63
CA ALA A 147 -6.04 -4.04 18.02
C ALA A 147 -6.21 -3.81 19.53
N GLN A 148 -7.36 -3.32 19.92
CA GLN A 148 -7.75 -3.13 21.31
C GLN A 148 -9.19 -3.55 21.50
N ALA A 149 -9.47 -4.17 22.66
CA ALA A 149 -10.83 -4.44 23.12
C ALA A 149 -10.94 -4.17 24.61
N GLY A 150 -12.04 -3.60 25.06
CA GLY A 150 -12.38 -3.49 26.48
C GLY A 150 -12.96 -4.82 26.99
N ILE A 151 -12.57 -5.25 28.18
CA ILE A 151 -13.11 -6.47 28.82
C ILE A 151 -13.66 -6.16 30.19
N ALA A 152 -14.84 -6.75 30.50
CA ALA A 152 -15.48 -6.64 31.81
C ALA A 152 -16.21 -7.93 32.18
N ILE A 153 -16.52 -8.12 33.45
CA ILE A 153 -17.43 -9.20 33.92
C ILE A 153 -18.88 -8.75 33.72
N ALA A 154 -19.72 -9.64 33.19
CA ALA A 154 -21.14 -9.38 32.95
C ALA A 154 -22.00 -9.72 34.17
N GLY A 155 -21.88 -8.96 35.26
CA GLY A 155 -22.57 -9.21 36.53
C GLY A 155 -21.81 -10.17 37.47
N GLY A 156 -22.38 -10.48 38.60
CA GLY A 156 -21.79 -11.48 39.51
C GLY A 156 -21.56 -10.96 40.95
N THR A 157 -20.92 -11.81 41.73
CA THR A 157 -20.57 -11.53 43.14
C THR A 157 -19.09 -11.19 43.29
N SER A 158 -18.69 -10.67 44.45
CA SER A 158 -17.31 -10.26 44.74
C SER A 158 -16.26 -11.40 44.64
N THR A 159 -16.69 -12.65 44.55
CA THR A 159 -15.80 -13.81 44.42
C THR A 159 -15.64 -14.30 42.98
N ASP A 160 -16.37 -13.70 42.02
CA ASP A 160 -16.37 -14.14 40.64
C ASP A 160 -15.11 -13.69 39.90
N TRP A 161 -14.70 -14.50 38.94
CA TRP A 161 -13.56 -14.23 38.10
C TRP A 161 -13.77 -14.79 36.67
N ALA A 162 -13.06 -14.24 35.76
CA ALA A 162 -13.05 -14.72 34.39
C ALA A 162 -11.68 -14.52 33.72
N VAL A 163 -11.35 -15.40 32.81
CA VAL A 163 -10.23 -15.25 31.88
C VAL A 163 -10.79 -14.98 30.49
N VAL A 164 -10.38 -13.87 29.92
CA VAL A 164 -10.83 -13.40 28.61
C VAL A 164 -9.67 -13.47 27.63
N ASP A 165 -9.93 -14.03 26.49
CA ASP A 165 -9.02 -14.02 25.34
C ASP A 165 -9.55 -13.03 24.30
N VAL A 166 -8.67 -12.21 23.76
CA VAL A 166 -8.88 -11.39 22.56
C VAL A 166 -7.80 -11.74 21.54
N ALA A 167 -8.19 -11.93 20.29
CA ALA A 167 -7.27 -12.29 19.24
C ALA A 167 -7.64 -11.65 17.90
N VAL A 168 -6.63 -11.47 17.05
CA VAL A 168 -6.79 -11.13 15.64
C VAL A 168 -6.93 -12.43 14.84
N PHE A 169 -7.82 -12.41 13.90
CA PHE A 169 -8.02 -13.47 12.90
C PHE A 169 -7.76 -12.93 11.51
N ARG A 170 -7.24 -13.77 10.62
CA ARG A 170 -7.14 -13.51 9.19
C ARG A 170 -7.92 -14.58 8.44
N ASP A 171 -8.90 -14.16 7.65
CA ASP A 171 -9.76 -15.03 6.85
C ASP A 171 -10.40 -16.16 7.67
N GLY A 172 -10.87 -15.81 8.88
CA GLY A 172 -11.50 -16.74 9.81
C GLY A 172 -10.55 -17.63 10.59
N ASN A 173 -9.25 -17.60 10.32
CA ASN A 173 -8.23 -18.37 11.02
C ASN A 173 -7.51 -17.52 12.07
N TRP A 174 -7.26 -18.12 13.22
CA TRP A 174 -6.51 -17.45 14.29
C TRP A 174 -5.12 -17.06 13.81
N PHE A 175 -4.78 -15.78 13.96
CA PHE A 175 -3.47 -15.25 13.62
C PHE A 175 -2.49 -15.51 14.76
N THR A 176 -1.64 -16.51 14.61
CA THR A 176 -0.77 -17.01 15.68
C THR A 176 0.51 -16.21 15.90
N LEU A 177 0.86 -15.29 14.97
CA LEU A 177 2.09 -14.50 15.04
C LEU A 177 1.85 -13.21 15.87
N GLY A 178 1.66 -13.34 17.18
CA GLY A 178 1.49 -12.21 18.10
C GLY A 178 0.07 -11.64 18.18
N GLY A 179 -0.88 -12.16 17.38
CA GLY A 179 -2.25 -11.66 17.31
C GLY A 179 -3.16 -12.09 18.49
N TYR A 180 -2.64 -12.13 19.72
CA TYR A 180 -3.37 -12.66 20.88
C TYR A 180 -2.99 -11.94 22.18
N ASN A 181 -3.98 -11.70 23.01
CA ASN A 181 -3.79 -11.26 24.39
C ASN A 181 -4.82 -11.89 25.33
N ARG A 182 -4.44 -12.06 26.59
CA ARG A 182 -5.26 -12.68 27.63
C ARG A 182 -5.31 -11.78 28.87
N GLY A 183 -6.51 -11.52 29.33
CA GLY A 183 -6.76 -10.81 30.58
C GLY A 183 -7.44 -11.70 31.64
N LYS A 184 -7.13 -11.49 32.91
CA LYS A 184 -7.86 -12.05 34.02
C LYS A 184 -8.61 -10.94 34.73
N LEU A 185 -9.92 -11.12 34.86
CA LEU A 185 -10.81 -10.23 35.60
C LEU A 185 -11.14 -10.88 36.94
N ASN A 186 -11.11 -10.09 38.04
CA ASN A 186 -11.61 -10.47 39.34
C ASN A 186 -12.63 -9.42 39.73
N ASN A 187 -13.83 -9.85 40.08
CA ASN A 187 -14.88 -8.96 40.56
C ASN A 187 -14.69 -8.73 42.06
N ARG A 188 -13.97 -7.67 42.44
CA ARG A 188 -13.70 -7.35 43.86
C ARG A 188 -14.89 -6.69 44.53
N ASP A 189 -15.65 -5.90 43.81
CA ASP A 189 -16.61 -4.94 44.41
C ASP A 189 -18.07 -5.17 43.96
N GLY A 190 -18.34 -6.24 43.16
CA GLY A 190 -19.67 -6.50 42.60
C GLY A 190 -20.11 -5.48 41.54
N ASN A 191 -19.24 -4.59 41.11
CA ASN A 191 -19.55 -3.49 40.20
C ASN A 191 -18.96 -3.71 38.82
N LEU A 192 -19.81 -3.60 37.79
CA LEU A 192 -19.47 -3.82 36.38
C LEU A 192 -18.58 -2.74 35.75
N THR A 193 -18.15 -1.76 36.49
CA THR A 193 -17.58 -0.50 35.97
C THR A 193 -16.11 -0.57 35.59
N ASP A 194 -15.38 -1.60 35.98
CA ASP A 194 -13.95 -1.71 35.68
C ASP A 194 -13.72 -2.47 34.37
N MET A 195 -13.70 -1.74 33.27
CA MET A 195 -13.23 -2.26 32.00
C MET A 195 -11.72 -2.09 31.86
N TYR A 196 -11.07 -3.18 31.46
CA TYR A 196 -9.64 -3.18 31.17
C TYR A 196 -9.41 -3.35 29.67
N PRO A 197 -8.51 -2.55 29.07
CA PRO A 197 -8.15 -2.74 27.66
C PRO A 197 -7.21 -3.94 27.51
N LEU A 198 -7.51 -4.81 26.56
CA LEU A 198 -6.56 -5.78 26.03
C LEU A 198 -6.05 -5.26 24.69
N VAL A 199 -4.76 -5.02 24.62
CA VAL A 199 -4.08 -4.50 23.43
C VAL A 199 -3.31 -5.64 22.75
N ILE A 200 -3.40 -5.70 21.43
CA ILE A 200 -2.68 -6.63 20.57
C ILE A 200 -1.84 -5.82 19.59
N ILE A 201 -0.58 -6.19 19.46
CA ILE A 201 0.31 -5.68 18.43
C ILE A 201 0.87 -6.91 17.70
N ALA A 202 0.65 -6.97 16.39
CA ALA A 202 1.08 -8.08 15.56
C ALA A 202 1.55 -7.58 14.20
N ARG A 203 2.28 -8.44 13.49
CA ARG A 203 2.71 -8.18 12.12
C ARG A 203 2.49 -9.40 11.26
N ASP A 204 1.79 -9.20 10.14
CA ASP A 204 1.66 -10.18 9.07
C ASP A 204 2.58 -9.75 7.92
N ALA A 205 3.69 -10.43 7.76
CA ALA A 205 4.75 -10.05 6.82
C ALA A 205 4.65 -10.86 5.53
N ASN A 206 5.05 -10.24 4.42
CA ASN A 206 5.11 -10.86 3.09
C ASN A 206 3.77 -11.44 2.62
N VAL A 207 2.68 -10.75 2.92
CA VAL A 207 1.34 -11.12 2.46
C VAL A 207 1.31 -11.03 0.93
N SER A 208 1.10 -12.15 0.27
CA SER A 208 1.09 -12.26 -1.21
C SER A 208 -0.12 -11.55 -1.82
N ALA A 209 -0.14 -11.44 -3.15
CA ALA A 209 -1.30 -10.92 -3.88
C ALA A 209 -2.58 -11.70 -3.53
N GLY A 210 -3.66 -11.00 -3.21
CA GLY A 210 -4.92 -11.58 -2.78
C GLY A 210 -5.78 -10.61 -1.97
N THR A 211 -6.94 -11.08 -1.54
CA THR A 211 -7.85 -10.32 -0.66
C THR A 211 -7.91 -11.02 0.69
N TYR A 212 -7.71 -10.26 1.76
CA TYR A 212 -7.61 -10.77 3.13
C TYR A 212 -8.49 -9.95 4.07
N THR A 213 -9.16 -10.62 4.99
CA THR A 213 -9.98 -9.96 6.01
C THR A 213 -9.36 -10.20 7.38
N TYR A 214 -9.03 -9.10 8.07
CA TYR A 214 -8.59 -9.11 9.45
C TYR A 214 -9.76 -8.72 10.34
N ASP A 215 -10.05 -9.52 11.35
CA ASP A 215 -11.05 -9.23 12.35
C ASP A 215 -10.53 -9.47 13.78
N VAL A 216 -11.15 -8.79 14.74
CA VAL A 216 -10.84 -8.97 16.17
C VAL A 216 -11.95 -9.80 16.79
N ARG A 217 -11.57 -10.85 17.50
CA ARG A 217 -12.50 -11.73 18.19
C ARG A 217 -12.17 -11.83 19.66
N GLY A 218 -13.23 -12.06 20.44
CA GLY A 218 -13.13 -12.29 21.88
C GLY A 218 -13.86 -13.54 22.32
N ARG A 219 -13.42 -14.11 23.44
CA ARG A 219 -14.10 -15.22 24.12
C ARG A 219 -13.82 -15.23 25.61
N ARG A 220 -14.71 -15.83 26.39
CA ARG A 220 -14.36 -16.30 27.74
C ARG A 220 -13.58 -17.62 27.60
N ASN A 221 -12.37 -17.66 28.13
CA ASN A 221 -11.56 -18.89 28.13
C ASN A 221 -11.87 -19.76 29.37
N ASN A 222 -12.01 -19.13 30.53
CA ASN A 222 -12.30 -19.81 31.79
C ASN A 222 -12.97 -18.83 32.76
N GLY A 223 -13.57 -19.35 33.84
CA GLY A 223 -14.14 -18.51 34.91
C GLY A 223 -15.54 -18.95 35.34
N SER A 224 -16.02 -18.34 36.41
CA SER A 224 -17.34 -18.62 37.03
C SER A 224 -18.47 -17.81 36.39
N PHE A 225 -18.14 -16.72 35.65
CA PHE A 225 -19.15 -15.79 35.13
C PHE A 225 -18.98 -15.43 33.67
N GLY A 226 -20.06 -14.88 33.07
CA GLY A 226 -20.05 -14.32 31.74
C GLY A 226 -19.17 -13.05 31.65
N VAL A 227 -18.67 -12.74 30.46
CA VAL A 227 -17.86 -11.56 30.19
C VAL A 227 -18.49 -10.73 29.08
N VAL A 228 -18.32 -9.41 29.21
CA VAL A 228 -18.58 -8.45 28.14
C VAL A 228 -17.24 -8.11 27.50
N ILE A 229 -17.17 -8.21 26.19
CA ILE A 229 -16.01 -7.81 25.41
C ILE A 229 -16.48 -6.73 24.44
N SER A 230 -16.05 -5.51 24.67
CA SER A 230 -16.57 -4.34 23.95
C SER A 230 -15.68 -3.90 22.83
N GLY A 231 -16.32 -3.66 21.68
CA GLY A 231 -15.79 -2.84 20.61
C GLY A 231 -16.34 -1.40 20.62
N ASP A 232 -17.36 -1.09 21.44
CA ASP A 232 -18.07 0.19 21.38
C ASP A 232 -17.40 1.28 22.25
N CYS A 233 -17.18 2.46 21.64
CA CYS A 233 -16.64 3.64 22.30
C CYS A 233 -17.70 4.49 23.01
N ALA A 234 -18.98 4.31 22.69
CA ALA A 234 -20.05 5.19 23.19
C ALA A 234 -20.42 4.91 24.64
N GLN A 235 -20.15 3.72 25.13
CA GLN A 235 -20.60 3.25 26.44
C GLN A 235 -19.47 3.14 27.49
N VAL A 236 -18.19 3.16 27.08
CA VAL A 236 -17.07 2.82 27.96
C VAL A 236 -15.77 3.54 27.54
N VAL A 237 -14.97 3.91 28.53
CA VAL A 237 -13.70 4.68 28.39
C VAL A 237 -12.62 3.95 27.55
N ASN A 238 -12.75 2.66 27.29
CA ASN A 238 -11.78 1.84 26.57
C ASN A 238 -12.44 1.18 25.37
N CYS A 239 -12.45 1.89 24.25
CA CYS A 239 -13.03 1.43 23.01
C CYS A 239 -12.25 0.28 22.35
N GLY A 240 -12.97 -0.60 21.66
CA GLY A 240 -12.35 -1.49 20.68
C GLY A 240 -11.93 -0.74 19.42
N GLU A 241 -10.71 -0.96 19.01
CA GLU A 241 -10.14 -0.42 17.78
C GLU A 241 -9.41 -1.51 17.02
N LEU A 242 -9.44 -1.40 15.71
CA LEU A 242 -8.56 -2.14 14.81
C LEU A 242 -7.89 -1.14 13.88
N LYS A 243 -6.57 -1.05 13.94
CA LYS A 243 -5.75 -0.23 13.05
C LYS A 243 -4.83 -1.14 12.26
N LEU A 244 -4.78 -0.96 10.94
CA LEU A 244 -3.86 -1.64 10.06
C LEU A 244 -3.03 -0.60 9.33
N ALA A 245 -1.69 -0.74 9.35
CA ALA A 245 -0.80 -0.09 8.42
C ALA A 245 -0.36 -1.14 7.40
N VAL A 246 -0.83 -1.00 6.17
CA VAL A 246 -0.52 -1.92 5.09
C VAL A 246 0.52 -1.30 4.20
N ARG A 247 1.74 -1.80 4.27
CA ARG A 247 2.88 -1.36 3.49
C ARG A 247 3.05 -2.26 2.28
N TYR A 248 2.74 -1.74 1.10
CA TYR A 248 2.90 -2.45 -0.16
C TYR A 248 4.33 -2.32 -0.66
N ARG A 249 4.96 -3.46 -0.92
CA ARG A 249 6.26 -3.57 -1.59
C ARG A 249 6.07 -4.29 -2.90
N ARG A 250 6.84 -3.90 -3.88
CA ARG A 250 6.84 -4.54 -5.19
C ARG A 250 7.68 -5.82 -5.16
N LEU A 251 7.22 -6.87 -5.86
CA LEU A 251 7.98 -8.07 -6.19
C LEU A 251 8.97 -7.83 -7.33
#